data_76e3689d36d911e6ab880a20a526dd14
#
_entry.id   76e3689d36d911e6ab880a20a526dd14
#
_cell.length_a   1.000
_cell.length_b   1.000
_cell.length_c   1.000
_cell.angle_alpha   90.00
_cell.angle_beta   90.00
_cell.angle_gamma   90.00
#
_symmetry.space_group_name_H-M   'P 1'
#
loop_
_entity.id
_entity.type
_entity.pdbx_description
1 polymer ?
#
loop_
_entity_poly.entity_id
_entity_poly.type
_entity_poly.pdbx_seq_one_letter_code
_entity_poly.pdbx_strand_id
1 'polypeptide(L)'
;MFITKKHLSRRTLLRGTGSALALPLLDAMIPAGTALAQTAAAPKPKLGFFYFPHGAIMDKWTPAATGGGFDVTPILKPLAAFKDQMTIVSNLRNSAAEGAGVHATSPGTWLSCASPFTVDANDPNYGISADQIAAQHLGTDTPFPSLELCTEVKASSASGVCSADFGCGLGSTISFRTRTQPLPMEHNPRKLFFRMFGQGDTAQERDSIMNQKFSLLDLVAESANSLNGKLGSADQQRMEEYLDSVRDVETQVQKLGSQDFTGIEIPDAPLGVPASWEQHINLMFDLTALAYEAELTRVASMMLSAEISMLTYNQVGISDAYHPLSHHRYVPDKMDKCAVVQTYHSKVFARFLDRLSKTQDGDGSILDHSILLFGSNMSDSNAHNANPL
;
A
#
# COMPACT_ATOMS: atom_id res chain seq x y z
N MET A 1 21.34 10.64 6.13
CA MET A 1 21.65 12.02 6.62
C MET A 1 23.03 12.01 7.26
N PHE A 2 24.04 12.65 6.65
CA PHE A 2 25.38 12.70 7.25
C PHE A 2 25.36 13.66 8.43
N ILE A 3 25.39 13.15 9.66
CA ILE A 3 25.65 13.96 10.84
C ILE A 3 27.14 14.28 10.83
N THR A 4 27.52 15.42 10.25
CA THR A 4 28.89 15.88 10.37
C THR A 4 29.15 16.28 11.83
N LYS A 5 30.22 15.74 12.46
CA LYS A 5 30.64 16.09 13.83
C LYS A 5 31.01 17.57 14.03
N LYS A 6 30.89 18.40 12.98
CA LYS A 6 31.15 19.86 13.01
C LYS A 6 29.82 20.59 13.06
N HIS A 7 29.41 21.05 14.23
CA HIS A 7 28.30 21.97 14.35
C HIS A 7 28.84 23.43 14.21
N LEU A 8 28.10 24.23 13.45
CA LEU A 8 28.37 25.68 13.33
C LEU A 8 27.78 26.40 14.55
N SER A 9 28.65 27.05 15.35
CA SER A 9 28.15 27.87 16.45
C SER A 9 27.49 29.13 15.91
N ARG A 10 26.37 29.56 16.50
CA ARG A 10 25.68 30.81 16.16
C ARG A 10 26.64 32.03 16.10
N ARG A 11 27.68 32.03 16.92
CA ARG A 11 28.70 33.06 17.00
C ARG A 11 29.62 33.11 15.77
N THR A 12 29.86 32.01 15.13
CA THR A 12 30.72 31.93 13.94
C THR A 12 29.99 32.48 12.71
N LEU A 13 28.66 32.27 12.62
CA LEU A 13 27.82 32.74 11.52
C LEU A 13 27.58 34.27 11.61
N LEU A 14 27.43 34.81 12.83
CA LEU A 14 27.14 36.23 13.07
C LEU A 14 28.37 37.17 12.95
N ARG A 15 29.58 36.62 12.84
CA ARG A 15 30.80 37.41 12.68
C ARG A 15 31.16 37.74 11.23
N GLY A 16 30.44 37.22 10.26
CA GLY A 16 30.79 37.36 8.84
C GLY A 16 30.04 38.43 8.05
N THR A 17 28.91 38.95 8.53
CA THR A 17 28.13 39.96 7.78
C THR A 17 27.41 40.89 8.74
N GLY A 18 27.65 42.17 8.62
CA GLY A 18 27.10 43.23 9.47
C GLY A 18 25.60 43.54 9.28
N SER A 19 24.78 42.55 9.02
CA SER A 19 23.32 42.62 8.98
C SER A 19 22.72 41.43 9.71
N ALA A 20 21.98 41.69 10.78
CA ALA A 20 21.23 40.69 11.54
C ALA A 20 20.01 40.21 10.75
N LEU A 21 20.20 39.32 9.80
CA LEU A 21 19.13 38.51 9.26
C LEU A 21 18.86 37.37 10.25
N ALA A 22 17.66 37.35 10.83
CA ALA A 22 17.18 36.22 11.61
C ALA A 22 17.03 35.00 10.68
N LEU A 23 18.07 34.18 10.64
CA LEU A 23 18.02 32.92 9.92
C LEU A 23 17.07 31.95 10.65
N PRO A 24 16.22 31.21 9.95
CA PRO A 24 15.45 30.13 10.55
C PRO A 24 16.41 29.12 11.21
N LEU A 25 15.95 28.44 12.25
CA LEU A 25 16.72 27.37 12.92
C LEU A 25 17.02 26.29 11.89
N LEU A 26 18.30 26.11 11.56
CA LEU A 26 18.74 25.05 10.67
C LEU A 26 19.10 23.80 11.49
N ASP A 27 18.81 22.62 10.99
CA ASP A 27 19.12 21.31 11.64
C ASP A 27 20.62 21.22 12.02
N ALA A 28 21.51 21.79 11.19
CA ALA A 28 22.94 21.88 11.49
C ALA A 28 23.29 22.75 12.72
N MET A 29 22.35 23.50 13.28
CA MET A 29 22.52 24.31 14.50
C MET A 29 22.13 23.56 15.78
N ILE A 30 21.56 22.36 15.65
CA ILE A 30 21.13 21.53 16.79
C ILE A 30 22.26 20.55 17.11
N PRO A 31 22.81 20.55 18.33
CA PRO A 31 23.83 19.58 18.71
C PRO A 31 23.27 18.16 18.68
N ALA A 32 23.95 17.25 18.01
CA ALA A 32 23.59 15.83 18.00
C ALA A 32 23.54 15.28 19.46
N GLY A 33 22.42 14.71 19.86
CA GLY A 33 22.19 14.19 21.22
C GLY A 33 21.35 15.11 22.12
N THR A 34 20.86 16.26 21.61
CA THR A 34 19.86 17.05 22.34
C THR A 34 18.45 16.53 22.08
N ALA A 35 17.50 16.83 22.99
CA ALA A 35 16.10 16.51 22.79
C ALA A 35 15.53 17.09 21.48
N LEU A 36 16.02 18.26 21.05
CA LEU A 36 15.64 18.90 19.78
C LEU A 36 16.20 18.14 18.56
N ALA A 37 17.40 17.56 18.65
CA ALA A 37 17.97 16.73 17.58
C ALA A 37 17.20 15.39 17.47
N GLN A 38 16.82 14.81 18.61
CA GLN A 38 15.95 13.64 18.64
C GLN A 38 14.55 13.93 18.08
N THR A 39 14.01 15.12 18.37
CA THR A 39 12.70 15.55 17.84
C THR A 39 12.77 15.83 16.32
N ALA A 40 13.89 16.36 15.81
CA ALA A 40 14.09 16.57 14.37
C ALA A 40 14.30 15.24 13.59
N ALA A 41 14.71 14.19 14.30
CA ALA A 41 14.87 12.83 13.78
C ALA A 41 13.64 11.94 14.05
N ALA A 42 12.52 12.53 14.50
CA ALA A 42 11.31 11.75 14.76
C ALA A 42 10.87 11.01 13.48
N PRO A 43 10.54 9.72 13.59
CA PRO A 43 10.10 8.92 12.45
C PRO A 43 8.85 9.53 11.82
N LYS A 44 8.77 9.50 10.51
CA LYS A 44 7.55 9.89 9.79
C LYS A 44 6.56 8.73 9.80
N PRO A 45 5.25 9.01 9.97
CA PRO A 45 4.24 7.96 10.07
C PRO A 45 4.17 7.14 8.78
N LYS A 46 3.99 5.83 8.93
CA LYS A 46 3.68 4.89 7.85
C LYS A 46 2.19 4.61 7.84
N LEU A 47 1.62 4.53 6.66
CA LEU A 47 0.20 4.18 6.47
C LEU A 47 0.09 2.89 5.67
N GLY A 48 -0.79 1.99 6.11
CA GLY A 48 -1.07 0.74 5.41
C GLY A 48 -2.56 0.47 5.30
N PHE A 49 -3.00 0.01 4.12
CA PHE A 49 -4.39 -0.32 3.82
C PHE A 49 -4.47 -1.76 3.30
N PHE A 50 -5.03 -2.65 4.10
CA PHE A 50 -5.02 -4.10 3.87
C PHE A 50 -6.44 -4.61 3.70
N TYR A 51 -6.82 -4.86 2.45
CA TYR A 51 -8.15 -5.29 2.07
C TYR A 51 -8.25 -6.81 2.03
N PHE A 52 -9.27 -7.39 2.67
CA PHE A 52 -9.67 -8.78 2.44
C PHE A 52 -11.04 -8.83 1.77
N PRO A 53 -11.25 -9.76 0.79
CA PRO A 53 -12.50 -9.83 0.04
C PRO A 53 -13.60 -10.55 0.80
N HIS A 54 -14.82 -10.45 0.26
CA HIS A 54 -16.00 -11.23 0.64
C HIS A 54 -16.55 -10.97 2.04
N GLY A 55 -16.18 -9.87 2.71
CA GLY A 55 -16.70 -9.55 4.03
C GLY A 55 -16.36 -10.57 5.12
N ALA A 56 -17.19 -10.66 6.15
CA ALA A 56 -16.94 -11.50 7.31
C ALA A 56 -18.18 -12.23 7.81
N ILE A 57 -17.98 -13.26 8.63
CA ILE A 57 -19.02 -13.82 9.49
C ILE A 57 -19.18 -12.87 10.69
N MET A 58 -20.13 -11.94 10.61
CA MET A 58 -20.21 -10.74 11.44
C MET A 58 -20.33 -11.03 12.95
N ASP A 59 -21.03 -12.07 13.35
CA ASP A 59 -21.14 -12.52 14.74
C ASP A 59 -19.82 -13.07 15.32
N LYS A 60 -18.87 -13.43 14.45
CA LYS A 60 -17.51 -13.89 14.81
C LYS A 60 -16.45 -12.83 14.55
N TRP A 61 -16.82 -11.71 13.93
CA TRP A 61 -15.95 -10.58 13.63
C TRP A 61 -16.14 -9.43 14.60
N THR A 62 -17.38 -8.94 14.76
CA THR A 62 -17.68 -7.73 15.53
C THR A 62 -17.81 -8.05 17.02
N PRO A 63 -17.03 -7.41 17.91
CA PRO A 63 -17.22 -7.52 19.35
C PRO A 63 -18.61 -7.07 19.80
N ALA A 64 -19.17 -7.73 20.78
CA ALA A 64 -20.47 -7.36 21.35
C ALA A 64 -20.41 -6.09 22.23
N ALA A 65 -19.26 -5.84 22.86
CA ALA A 65 -19.04 -4.68 23.73
C ALA A 65 -18.30 -3.56 22.99
N THR A 66 -18.61 -2.32 23.34
CA THR A 66 -17.91 -1.11 22.87
C THR A 66 -16.91 -0.59 23.91
N GLY A 67 -15.95 0.24 23.46
CA GLY A 67 -14.88 0.79 24.30
C GLY A 67 -13.75 -0.22 24.55
N GLY A 68 -12.78 0.13 25.40
CA GLY A 68 -11.56 -0.67 25.59
C GLY A 68 -11.74 -2.05 26.25
N GLY A 69 -12.93 -2.32 26.82
CA GLY A 69 -13.23 -3.56 27.53
C GLY A 69 -13.77 -4.70 26.66
N PHE A 70 -13.74 -4.60 25.33
CA PHE A 70 -14.28 -5.63 24.44
C PHE A 70 -13.48 -6.95 24.51
N ASP A 71 -14.18 -8.06 24.30
CA ASP A 71 -13.54 -9.36 24.09
C ASP A 71 -13.17 -9.53 22.61
N VAL A 72 -11.97 -10.07 22.38
CA VAL A 72 -11.49 -10.34 21.01
C VAL A 72 -12.27 -11.53 20.45
N THR A 73 -12.96 -11.30 19.36
CA THR A 73 -13.80 -12.29 18.68
C THR A 73 -12.98 -13.40 18.02
N PRO A 74 -13.59 -14.56 17.67
CA PRO A 74 -12.86 -15.69 17.10
C PRO A 74 -12.02 -15.36 15.88
N ILE A 75 -12.55 -14.55 14.95
CA ILE A 75 -11.83 -14.18 13.71
C ILE A 75 -10.66 -13.23 14.02
N LEU A 76 -10.81 -12.35 15.00
CA LEU A 76 -9.77 -11.40 15.39
C LEU A 76 -8.79 -11.96 16.43
N LYS A 77 -9.01 -13.19 16.94
CA LYS A 77 -8.18 -13.80 17.98
C LYS A 77 -6.67 -13.79 17.68
N PRO A 78 -6.20 -14.00 16.44
CA PRO A 78 -4.77 -13.89 16.12
C PRO A 78 -4.18 -12.50 16.40
N LEU A 79 -5.00 -11.44 16.43
CA LEU A 79 -4.60 -10.06 16.70
C LEU A 79 -4.62 -9.70 18.19
N ALA A 80 -4.95 -10.64 19.09
CA ALA A 80 -5.12 -10.38 20.53
C ALA A 80 -3.87 -9.79 21.20
N ALA A 81 -2.67 -10.12 20.72
CA ALA A 81 -1.42 -9.55 21.21
C ALA A 81 -1.29 -8.03 20.99
N PHE A 82 -2.04 -7.50 20.02
CA PHE A 82 -2.05 -6.08 19.64
C PHE A 82 -3.30 -5.35 20.11
N LYS A 83 -4.09 -5.94 21.03
CA LYS A 83 -5.37 -5.39 21.47
C LYS A 83 -5.28 -3.95 21.96
N ASP A 84 -4.22 -3.60 22.70
CA ASP A 84 -4.02 -2.26 23.26
C ASP A 84 -3.67 -1.19 22.19
N GLN A 85 -3.23 -1.64 21.00
CA GLN A 85 -2.93 -0.80 19.85
C GLN A 85 -4.03 -0.90 18.76
N MET A 86 -5.10 -1.69 19.01
CA MET A 86 -6.14 -1.97 18.03
C MET A 86 -7.42 -1.21 18.34
N THR A 87 -7.95 -0.53 17.33
CA THR A 87 -9.29 0.06 17.35
C THR A 87 -10.17 -0.66 16.35
N ILE A 88 -11.28 -1.23 16.81
CA ILE A 88 -12.29 -1.84 15.96
C ILE A 88 -13.38 -0.80 15.71
N VAL A 89 -13.56 -0.45 14.45
CA VAL A 89 -14.62 0.47 14.01
C VAL A 89 -15.71 -0.36 13.36
N SER A 90 -16.93 -0.23 13.81
CA SER A 90 -18.09 -0.96 13.32
C SER A 90 -19.28 -0.01 13.10
N ASN A 91 -20.31 -0.51 12.47
CA ASN A 91 -21.53 0.26 12.16
C ASN A 91 -21.28 1.42 11.18
N LEU A 92 -20.30 1.25 10.30
CA LEU A 92 -20.07 2.14 9.17
C LEU A 92 -20.99 1.80 8.00
N ARG A 93 -21.07 2.71 7.05
CA ARG A 93 -21.80 2.51 5.80
C ARG A 93 -20.98 3.07 4.63
N ASN A 94 -20.80 2.29 3.60
CA ASN A 94 -20.31 2.78 2.33
C ASN A 94 -21.43 2.73 1.27
N SER A 95 -22.19 3.81 1.14
CA SER A 95 -23.30 3.88 0.18
C SER A 95 -22.84 3.76 -1.28
N ALA A 96 -21.58 4.04 -1.57
CA ALA A 96 -21.01 3.88 -2.90
C ALA A 96 -20.84 2.41 -3.32
N ALA A 97 -20.71 1.49 -2.34
CA ALA A 97 -20.62 0.06 -2.58
C ALA A 97 -21.98 -0.65 -2.64
N GLU A 98 -23.07 0.04 -2.29
CA GLU A 98 -24.42 -0.54 -2.29
C GLU A 98 -24.96 -0.65 -3.73
N GLY A 99 -25.59 -1.77 -4.06
CA GLY A 99 -26.26 -1.97 -5.34
C GLY A 99 -25.84 -3.23 -6.09
N ALA A 100 -26.10 -3.28 -7.38
CA ALA A 100 -25.76 -4.42 -8.23
C ALA A 100 -24.23 -4.50 -8.46
N GLY A 101 -23.68 -5.72 -8.50
CA GLY A 101 -22.27 -5.94 -8.83
C GLY A 101 -21.31 -5.68 -7.66
N VAL A 102 -21.73 -5.93 -6.43
CA VAL A 102 -20.95 -5.66 -5.20
C VAL A 102 -19.51 -6.15 -5.27
N HIS A 103 -19.26 -7.36 -5.78
CA HIS A 103 -17.89 -7.86 -5.95
C HIS A 103 -17.04 -7.03 -6.93
N ALA A 104 -17.68 -6.42 -7.94
CA ALA A 104 -16.97 -5.57 -8.90
C ALA A 104 -16.70 -4.17 -8.34
N THR A 105 -17.51 -3.68 -7.40
CA THR A 105 -17.44 -2.31 -6.88
C THR A 105 -16.75 -2.22 -5.53
N SER A 106 -16.80 -3.27 -4.71
CA SER A 106 -16.28 -3.23 -3.34
C SER A 106 -14.80 -2.84 -3.24
N PRO A 107 -13.86 -3.38 -4.02
CA PRO A 107 -12.47 -2.94 -3.91
C PRO A 107 -12.30 -1.45 -4.23
N GLY A 108 -12.79 -1.02 -5.39
CA GLY A 108 -12.56 0.33 -5.89
C GLY A 108 -13.26 1.43 -5.11
N THR A 109 -14.34 1.12 -4.39
CA THR A 109 -15.05 2.09 -3.57
C THR A 109 -14.61 2.10 -2.11
N TRP A 110 -13.77 1.15 -1.68
CA TRP A 110 -13.33 1.01 -0.28
C TRP A 110 -12.63 2.25 0.27
N LEU A 111 -11.65 2.75 -0.48
CA LEU A 111 -10.86 3.91 -0.05
C LEU A 111 -11.25 5.21 -0.74
N SER A 112 -12.07 5.15 -1.80
CA SER A 112 -12.50 6.33 -2.54
C SER A 112 -13.88 6.83 -2.12
N CYS A 113 -14.77 5.93 -1.65
CA CYS A 113 -16.18 6.20 -1.41
C CYS A 113 -16.89 6.87 -2.60
N ALA A 114 -16.37 6.72 -3.82
CA ALA A 114 -16.96 7.27 -5.04
C ALA A 114 -18.01 6.31 -5.59
N SER A 115 -19.17 6.84 -5.97
CA SER A 115 -20.24 6.00 -6.52
C SER A 115 -19.88 5.48 -7.90
N PRO A 116 -19.89 4.16 -8.12
CA PRO A 116 -19.65 3.57 -9.43
C PRO A 116 -20.71 3.93 -10.47
N PHE A 117 -21.92 4.27 -10.02
CA PHE A 117 -23.06 4.63 -10.89
C PHE A 117 -22.95 6.03 -11.51
N THR A 118 -21.96 6.82 -11.09
CA THR A 118 -21.62 8.09 -11.73
C THR A 118 -20.47 7.95 -12.73
N VAL A 119 -19.98 6.73 -12.92
CA VAL A 119 -18.88 6.44 -13.83
C VAL A 119 -19.48 6.14 -15.21
N ASP A 120 -19.29 7.04 -16.16
CA ASP A 120 -19.44 6.75 -17.58
C ASP A 120 -18.17 6.06 -18.06
N ALA A 121 -18.28 4.99 -18.82
CA ALA A 121 -17.11 4.32 -19.42
C ALA A 121 -16.24 5.26 -20.27
N ASN A 122 -16.83 6.35 -20.78
CA ASN A 122 -16.14 7.39 -21.56
C ASN A 122 -15.65 8.58 -20.71
N ASP A 123 -16.16 8.76 -19.48
CA ASP A 123 -15.72 9.77 -18.50
C ASP A 123 -15.72 9.16 -17.09
N PRO A 124 -14.80 8.24 -16.82
CA PRO A 124 -14.77 7.55 -15.54
C PRO A 124 -14.47 8.50 -14.37
N ASN A 125 -15.21 8.34 -13.28
CA ASN A 125 -15.00 9.08 -12.04
C ASN A 125 -14.92 8.12 -10.86
N TYR A 126 -13.74 7.55 -10.64
CA TYR A 126 -13.48 6.61 -9.55
C TYR A 126 -13.21 7.31 -8.20
N GLY A 127 -13.10 8.65 -8.18
CA GLY A 127 -12.61 9.39 -7.03
C GLY A 127 -11.09 9.25 -6.84
N ILE A 128 -10.57 9.91 -5.83
CA ILE A 128 -9.19 9.73 -5.38
C ILE A 128 -9.25 8.91 -4.09
N SER A 129 -8.49 7.83 -4.01
CA SER A 129 -8.50 6.97 -2.82
C SER A 129 -7.67 7.55 -1.67
N ALA A 130 -8.03 7.22 -0.44
CA ALA A 130 -7.39 7.75 0.78
C ALA A 130 -5.88 7.48 0.84
N ASP A 131 -5.43 6.31 0.37
CA ASP A 131 -4.01 5.98 0.26
C ASP A 131 -3.27 6.92 -0.70
N GLN A 132 -3.90 7.32 -1.81
CA GLN A 132 -3.30 8.25 -2.76
C GLN A 132 -3.33 9.70 -2.28
N ILE A 133 -4.35 10.11 -1.52
CA ILE A 133 -4.32 11.40 -0.82
C ILE A 133 -3.16 11.40 0.19
N ALA A 134 -2.98 10.32 0.94
CA ALA A 134 -1.86 10.20 1.87
C ALA A 134 -0.50 10.22 1.15
N ALA A 135 -0.38 9.53 0.01
CA ALA A 135 0.84 9.49 -0.79
C ALA A 135 1.29 10.87 -1.30
N GLN A 136 0.34 11.76 -1.62
CA GLN A 136 0.63 13.15 -2.01
C GLN A 136 1.32 13.94 -0.90
N HIS A 137 1.13 13.58 0.37
CA HIS A 137 1.71 14.28 1.52
C HIS A 137 2.91 13.55 2.13
N LEU A 138 2.83 12.23 2.28
CA LEU A 138 3.85 11.42 2.95
C LEU A 138 4.91 10.84 2.00
N GLY A 139 4.57 10.73 0.71
CA GLY A 139 5.42 10.11 -0.30
C GLY A 139 6.31 11.09 -1.08
N THR A 140 6.31 12.38 -0.73
CA THR A 140 7.03 13.41 -1.51
C THR A 140 8.54 13.26 -1.49
N ASP A 141 9.10 12.74 -0.43
CA ASP A 141 10.53 12.56 -0.20
C ASP A 141 10.99 11.09 -0.21
N THR A 142 10.07 10.15 -0.47
CA THR A 142 10.41 8.74 -0.66
C THR A 142 10.58 8.39 -2.15
N PRO A 143 11.37 7.34 -2.49
CA PRO A 143 11.49 6.84 -3.86
C PRO A 143 10.14 6.49 -4.49
N PHE A 144 9.28 5.81 -3.72
CA PHE A 144 7.93 5.45 -4.15
C PHE A 144 6.92 6.22 -3.31
N PRO A 145 6.06 7.07 -3.91
CA PRO A 145 5.00 7.74 -3.17
C PRO A 145 4.08 6.75 -2.46
N SER A 146 3.80 5.61 -3.10
CA SER A 146 3.02 4.50 -2.55
C SER A 146 3.39 3.18 -3.22
N LEU A 147 3.03 2.06 -2.58
CA LEU A 147 3.09 0.72 -3.15
C LEU A 147 1.69 0.12 -3.18
N GLU A 148 1.26 -0.32 -4.37
CA GLU A 148 -0.03 -0.97 -4.61
C GLU A 148 0.23 -2.46 -4.88
N LEU A 149 -0.27 -3.32 -3.98
CA LEU A 149 0.11 -4.73 -3.91
C LEU A 149 -1.11 -5.66 -3.87
N CYS A 150 -0.97 -6.86 -4.39
CA CYS A 150 -1.98 -7.91 -4.24
C CYS A 150 -1.33 -9.31 -4.29
N THR A 151 -2.08 -10.33 -3.92
CA THR A 151 -1.64 -11.72 -4.08
C THR A 151 -2.35 -12.42 -5.23
N GLU A 152 -3.39 -11.82 -5.78
CA GLU A 152 -4.19 -12.42 -6.85
C GLU A 152 -4.60 -11.33 -7.85
N VAL A 153 -4.29 -11.57 -9.12
CA VAL A 153 -4.76 -10.71 -10.23
C VAL A 153 -5.89 -11.42 -10.93
N LYS A 154 -7.03 -10.76 -11.08
CA LYS A 154 -8.10 -11.24 -11.94
C LYS A 154 -7.91 -10.71 -13.34
N ALA A 155 -8.06 -11.60 -14.31
CA ALA A 155 -8.10 -11.19 -15.71
C ALA A 155 -9.27 -10.19 -15.90
N SER A 156 -9.02 -9.14 -16.67
CA SER A 156 -10.03 -8.13 -16.99
C SER A 156 -11.30 -8.69 -17.65
N SER A 157 -11.22 -9.91 -18.17
CA SER A 157 -12.36 -10.64 -18.75
C SER A 157 -13.10 -11.55 -17.77
N ALA A 158 -12.67 -11.63 -16.49
CA ALA A 158 -13.34 -12.48 -15.52
C ALA A 158 -14.75 -11.95 -15.21
N SER A 159 -15.77 -12.79 -15.37
CA SER A 159 -17.15 -12.44 -15.01
C SER A 159 -17.23 -12.05 -13.54
N GLY A 160 -17.93 -10.97 -13.24
CA GLY A 160 -18.11 -10.45 -11.87
C GLY A 160 -17.06 -9.43 -11.39
N VAL A 161 -15.97 -9.21 -12.15
CA VAL A 161 -14.98 -8.15 -11.86
C VAL A 161 -15.25 -6.90 -12.70
N CYS A 162 -15.86 -7.09 -13.88
CA CYS A 162 -16.17 -6.03 -14.82
C CYS A 162 -17.68 -5.85 -14.95
N SER A 163 -18.11 -4.63 -15.20
CA SER A 163 -19.49 -4.29 -15.59
C SER A 163 -19.47 -3.53 -16.91
N ALA A 164 -20.56 -3.69 -17.70
CA ALA A 164 -20.76 -2.88 -18.90
C ALA A 164 -20.90 -1.38 -18.56
N ASP A 165 -21.38 -1.06 -17.35
CA ASP A 165 -21.69 0.30 -16.92
C ASP A 165 -20.43 1.05 -16.47
N PHE A 166 -19.47 0.40 -15.79
CA PHE A 166 -18.29 1.07 -15.21
C PHE A 166 -16.95 0.37 -15.50
N GLY A 167 -16.94 -0.63 -16.39
CA GLY A 167 -15.72 -1.31 -16.80
C GLY A 167 -15.12 -2.23 -15.74
N CYS A 168 -13.80 -2.44 -15.78
CA CYS A 168 -13.06 -3.36 -14.92
C CYS A 168 -12.20 -2.66 -13.85
N GLY A 169 -12.13 -1.34 -13.85
CA GLY A 169 -11.21 -0.58 -12.99
C GLY A 169 -11.49 -0.75 -11.51
N LEU A 170 -12.77 -0.77 -11.12
CA LEU A 170 -13.17 -0.86 -9.71
C LEU A 170 -12.89 -2.21 -9.06
N GLY A 171 -12.95 -3.30 -9.83
CA GLY A 171 -12.73 -4.65 -9.30
C GLY A 171 -11.26 -5.08 -9.25
N SER A 172 -10.36 -4.33 -9.85
CA SER A 172 -8.95 -4.71 -10.02
C SER A 172 -7.98 -4.03 -9.06
N THR A 173 -8.41 -2.96 -8.39
CA THR A 173 -7.56 -2.18 -7.48
C THR A 173 -8.38 -1.50 -6.39
N ILE A 174 -7.71 -1.13 -5.30
CA ILE A 174 -8.25 -0.29 -4.23
C ILE A 174 -7.68 1.14 -4.28
N SER A 175 -6.79 1.43 -5.25
CA SER A 175 -5.98 2.65 -5.29
C SER A 175 -6.23 3.44 -6.57
N PHE A 176 -6.60 4.71 -6.42
CA PHE A 176 -6.89 5.62 -7.52
C PHE A 176 -6.13 6.93 -7.31
N ARG A 177 -5.14 7.20 -8.17
CA ARG A 177 -4.29 8.41 -8.09
C ARG A 177 -5.08 9.68 -8.42
N THR A 178 -5.95 9.59 -9.38
CA THR A 178 -6.88 10.65 -9.78
C THR A 178 -8.27 10.05 -9.99
N ARG A 179 -9.26 10.89 -10.23
CA ARG A 179 -10.62 10.44 -10.55
C ARG A 179 -10.72 9.49 -11.75
N THR A 180 -9.71 9.47 -12.62
CA THR A 180 -9.71 8.69 -13.87
C THR A 180 -8.58 7.67 -13.95
N GLN A 181 -7.68 7.64 -12.97
CA GLN A 181 -6.46 6.82 -13.02
C GLN A 181 -6.42 5.77 -11.90
N PRO A 182 -6.92 4.55 -12.16
CA PRO A 182 -6.67 3.41 -11.30
C PRO A 182 -5.18 3.03 -11.34
N LEU A 183 -4.61 2.64 -10.20
CA LEU A 183 -3.24 2.15 -10.12
C LEU A 183 -3.24 0.62 -10.18
N PRO A 184 -2.41 0.03 -11.07
CA PRO A 184 -2.27 -1.42 -11.14
C PRO A 184 -1.59 -1.94 -9.87
N MET A 185 -2.08 -3.07 -9.36
CA MET A 185 -1.51 -3.72 -8.19
C MET A 185 -0.47 -4.76 -8.59
N GLU A 186 0.73 -4.68 -8.00
CA GLU A 186 1.80 -5.64 -8.24
C GLU A 186 1.59 -6.91 -7.40
N HIS A 187 1.57 -8.06 -8.05
CA HIS A 187 1.41 -9.37 -7.41
C HIS A 187 2.67 -10.22 -7.42
N ASN A 188 3.67 -9.84 -8.20
CA ASN A 188 4.89 -10.63 -8.34
C ASN A 188 5.97 -10.11 -7.40
N PRO A 189 6.35 -10.86 -6.34
CA PRO A 189 7.33 -10.40 -5.35
C PRO A 189 8.72 -10.17 -5.96
N ARG A 190 9.12 -10.89 -7.02
CA ARG A 190 10.39 -10.63 -7.71
C ARG A 190 10.37 -9.28 -8.44
N LYS A 191 9.25 -8.94 -9.10
CA LYS A 191 9.10 -7.63 -9.75
C LYS A 191 9.09 -6.51 -8.72
N LEU A 192 8.37 -6.68 -7.60
CA LEU A 192 8.37 -5.74 -6.49
C LEU A 192 9.78 -5.54 -5.93
N PHE A 193 10.50 -6.62 -5.66
CA PHE A 193 11.90 -6.56 -5.21
C PHE A 193 12.79 -5.78 -6.18
N PHE A 194 12.72 -6.10 -7.46
CA PHE A 194 13.51 -5.39 -8.47
C PHE A 194 13.11 -3.93 -8.66
N ARG A 195 11.84 -3.59 -8.40
CA ARG A 195 11.40 -2.20 -8.37
C ARG A 195 12.02 -1.45 -7.19
N MET A 196 12.12 -2.09 -6.02
CA MET A 196 12.64 -1.48 -4.79
C MET A 196 14.17 -1.38 -4.75
N PHE A 197 14.87 -2.39 -5.22
CA PHE A 197 16.33 -2.53 -5.04
C PHE A 197 17.13 -2.57 -6.35
N GLY A 198 16.45 -2.45 -7.48
CA GLY A 198 17.08 -2.61 -8.80
C GLY A 198 17.12 -4.05 -9.28
N GLN A 199 17.32 -4.22 -10.60
CA GLN A 199 17.47 -5.53 -11.22
C GLN A 199 18.90 -6.05 -10.97
N GLY A 200 19.03 -7.35 -10.75
CA GLY A 200 20.27 -8.04 -10.45
C GLY A 200 20.14 -8.89 -9.20
N ASP A 201 20.72 -10.08 -9.21
CA ASP A 201 20.68 -11.00 -8.08
C ASP A 201 21.69 -10.60 -6.99
N THR A 202 22.77 -9.88 -7.38
CA THR A 202 23.78 -9.34 -6.46
C THR A 202 23.70 -7.81 -6.37
N ALA A 203 24.23 -7.23 -5.29
CA ALA A 203 24.33 -5.78 -5.13
C ALA A 203 25.14 -5.13 -6.27
N GLN A 204 26.22 -5.77 -6.68
CA GLN A 204 27.09 -5.26 -7.73
C GLN A 204 26.42 -5.27 -9.12
N GLU A 205 25.63 -6.29 -9.42
CA GLU A 205 24.80 -6.33 -10.62
C GLU A 205 23.73 -5.25 -10.60
N ARG A 206 23.07 -5.04 -9.45
CA ARG A 206 22.06 -3.98 -9.29
C ARG A 206 22.61 -2.60 -9.58
N ASP A 207 23.78 -2.26 -9.04
CA ASP A 207 24.44 -0.96 -9.26
C ASP A 207 24.79 -0.77 -10.76
N SER A 208 25.32 -1.81 -11.41
CA SER A 208 25.64 -1.77 -12.84
C SER A 208 24.40 -1.53 -13.71
N ILE A 209 23.31 -2.25 -13.43
CA ILE A 209 22.06 -2.13 -14.19
C ILE A 209 21.38 -0.78 -13.93
N MET A 210 21.45 -0.26 -12.71
CA MET A 210 20.90 1.04 -12.36
C MET A 210 21.55 2.16 -13.19
N ASN A 211 22.88 2.14 -13.27
CA ASN A 211 23.63 3.12 -14.08
C ASN A 211 23.27 3.06 -15.57
N GLN A 212 22.99 1.86 -16.11
CA GLN A 212 22.52 1.71 -17.50
C GLN A 212 21.11 2.28 -17.71
N LYS A 213 20.23 2.16 -16.72
CA LYS A 213 18.84 2.69 -16.81
C LYS A 213 18.79 4.22 -16.85
N PHE A 214 19.64 4.93 -16.13
CA PHE A 214 19.75 6.38 -16.23
C PHE A 214 20.00 6.83 -17.66
N SER A 215 20.98 6.23 -18.32
CA SER A 215 21.33 6.55 -19.72
C SER A 215 20.18 6.27 -20.71
N LEU A 216 19.35 5.25 -20.44
CA LEU A 216 18.21 4.91 -21.30
C LEU A 216 17.05 5.92 -21.13
N LEU A 217 16.77 6.38 -19.91
CA LEU A 217 15.73 7.38 -19.64
C LEU A 217 16.04 8.71 -20.32
N ASP A 218 17.28 9.17 -20.25
CA ASP A 218 17.74 10.38 -20.95
C ASP A 218 17.48 10.28 -22.46
N LEU A 219 17.81 9.13 -23.07
CA LEU A 219 17.57 8.89 -24.49
C LEU A 219 16.09 8.88 -24.86
N VAL A 220 15.24 8.30 -24.00
CA VAL A 220 13.79 8.26 -24.21
C VAL A 220 13.20 9.68 -24.11
N ALA A 221 13.61 10.46 -23.11
CA ALA A 221 13.15 11.84 -22.92
C ALA A 221 13.56 12.73 -24.12
N GLU A 222 14.79 12.61 -24.61
CA GLU A 222 15.27 13.35 -25.80
C GLU A 222 14.46 12.98 -27.04
N SER A 223 14.24 11.68 -27.28
CA SER A 223 13.47 11.17 -28.43
C SER A 223 12.01 11.66 -28.40
N ALA A 224 11.37 11.63 -27.23
CA ALA A 224 9.98 12.06 -27.04
C ALA A 224 9.85 13.59 -27.23
N ASN A 225 10.77 14.39 -26.69
CA ASN A 225 10.80 15.84 -26.91
C ASN A 225 10.99 16.20 -28.39
N SER A 226 11.84 15.48 -29.12
CA SER A 226 12.04 15.67 -30.56
C SER A 226 10.78 15.34 -31.37
N LEU A 227 10.00 14.35 -30.95
CA LEU A 227 8.74 13.96 -31.58
C LEU A 227 7.64 14.98 -31.28
N ASN A 228 7.54 15.49 -30.06
CA ASN A 228 6.50 16.40 -29.61
C ASN A 228 6.39 17.67 -30.49
N GLY A 229 7.55 18.20 -30.93
CA GLY A 229 7.58 19.35 -31.84
C GLY A 229 7.03 19.11 -33.25
N LYS A 230 6.67 17.85 -33.62
CA LYS A 230 6.14 17.45 -34.92
C LYS A 230 4.67 17.02 -34.87
N LEU A 231 4.07 17.02 -33.68
CA LEU A 231 2.71 16.53 -33.44
C LEU A 231 1.67 17.64 -33.51
N GLY A 232 0.41 17.28 -33.78
CA GLY A 232 -0.74 18.16 -33.61
C GLY A 232 -1.14 18.32 -32.13
N SER A 233 -1.94 19.35 -31.82
CA SER A 233 -2.24 19.75 -30.43
C SER A 233 -2.81 18.63 -29.54
N ALA A 234 -3.68 17.77 -30.07
CA ALA A 234 -4.25 16.66 -29.31
C ALA A 234 -3.21 15.57 -28.96
N ASP A 235 -2.28 15.31 -29.88
CA ASP A 235 -1.20 14.35 -29.67
C ASP A 235 -0.07 14.95 -28.83
N GLN A 236 0.11 16.28 -28.87
CA GLN A 236 1.04 16.99 -27.97
C GLN A 236 0.62 16.84 -26.51
N GLN A 237 -0.69 16.97 -26.21
CA GLN A 237 -1.18 16.76 -24.86
C GLN A 237 -0.90 15.34 -24.35
N ARG A 238 -1.13 14.31 -25.18
CA ARG A 238 -0.81 12.91 -24.83
C ARG A 238 0.70 12.69 -24.65
N MET A 239 1.52 13.38 -25.44
CA MET A 239 2.97 13.31 -25.32
C MET A 239 3.45 14.00 -24.03
N GLU A 240 2.83 15.09 -23.62
CA GLU A 240 3.12 15.75 -22.34
C GLU A 240 2.81 14.83 -21.15
N GLU A 241 1.64 14.17 -21.14
CA GLU A 241 1.27 13.17 -20.13
C GLU A 241 2.28 11.99 -20.10
N TYR A 242 2.76 11.55 -21.27
CA TYR A 242 3.81 10.54 -21.37
C TYR A 242 5.15 11.03 -20.81
N LEU A 243 5.57 12.25 -21.15
CA LEU A 243 6.80 12.85 -20.66
C LEU A 243 6.77 13.08 -19.15
N ASP A 244 5.63 13.46 -18.59
CA ASP A 244 5.46 13.56 -17.14
C ASP A 244 5.60 12.20 -16.46
N SER A 245 5.06 11.13 -17.07
CA SER A 245 5.27 9.77 -16.57
C SER A 245 6.74 9.32 -16.63
N VAL A 246 7.47 9.72 -17.66
CA VAL A 246 8.93 9.44 -17.78
C VAL A 246 9.70 10.21 -16.70
N ARG A 247 9.37 11.49 -16.43
CA ARG A 247 9.98 12.29 -15.36
C ARG A 247 9.71 11.72 -13.97
N ASP A 248 8.49 11.20 -13.75
CA ASP A 248 8.15 10.52 -12.50
C ASP A 248 9.06 9.29 -12.27
N VAL A 249 9.26 8.47 -13.31
CA VAL A 249 10.16 7.31 -13.25
C VAL A 249 11.60 7.75 -13.02
N GLU A 250 12.07 8.77 -13.73
CA GLU A 250 13.42 9.33 -13.55
C GLU A 250 13.62 9.81 -12.11
N THR A 251 12.67 10.56 -11.56
CA THR A 251 12.71 11.03 -10.18
C THR A 251 12.75 9.86 -9.18
N GLN A 252 11.98 8.81 -9.41
CA GLN A 252 12.00 7.61 -8.57
C GLN A 252 13.36 6.91 -8.62
N VAL A 253 13.94 6.77 -9.82
CA VAL A 253 15.27 6.14 -10.00
C VAL A 253 16.37 6.97 -9.35
N GLN A 254 16.34 8.30 -9.47
CA GLN A 254 17.28 9.21 -8.80
C GLN A 254 17.19 9.11 -7.27
N LYS A 255 15.99 9.15 -6.72
CA LYS A 255 15.77 8.99 -5.28
C LYS A 255 16.25 7.62 -4.79
N LEU A 256 15.95 6.56 -5.55
CA LEU A 256 16.40 5.21 -5.21
C LEU A 256 17.94 5.11 -5.23
N GLY A 257 18.59 5.70 -6.22
CA GLY A 257 20.07 5.75 -6.31
C GLY A 257 20.74 6.55 -5.20
N SER A 258 19.99 7.46 -4.54
CA SER A 258 20.48 8.23 -3.39
C SER A 258 20.12 7.62 -2.03
N GLN A 259 19.37 6.51 -2.03
CA GLN A 259 18.92 5.84 -0.80
C GLN A 259 20.11 5.18 -0.08
N ASP A 260 20.20 5.42 1.22
CA ASP A 260 21.19 4.75 2.08
C ASP A 260 20.59 3.49 2.70
N PHE A 261 21.11 2.34 2.34
CA PHE A 261 20.73 1.04 2.88
C PHE A 261 21.68 0.55 3.98
N THR A 262 22.52 1.42 4.54
CA THR A 262 23.45 1.03 5.59
C THR A 262 22.69 0.55 6.83
N GLY A 263 23.01 -0.68 7.28
CA GLY A 263 22.34 -1.31 8.42
C GLY A 263 21.04 -2.04 8.09
N ILE A 264 20.61 -2.02 6.84
CA ILE A 264 19.43 -2.77 6.38
C ILE A 264 19.90 -4.04 5.66
N GLU A 265 19.44 -5.19 6.12
CA GLU A 265 19.69 -6.47 5.47
C GLU A 265 18.76 -6.65 4.26
N ILE A 266 19.29 -6.48 3.07
CA ILE A 266 18.55 -6.73 1.82
C ILE A 266 18.68 -8.22 1.49
N PRO A 267 17.57 -8.98 1.49
CA PRO A 267 17.60 -10.40 1.17
C PRO A 267 17.93 -10.66 -0.31
N ASP A 268 18.14 -11.92 -0.64
CA ASP A 268 18.21 -12.36 -2.04
C ASP A 268 16.88 -12.10 -2.76
N ALA A 269 16.96 -11.86 -4.06
CA ALA A 269 15.78 -11.62 -4.89
C ALA A 269 14.87 -12.86 -4.91
N PRO A 270 13.56 -12.72 -4.68
CA PRO A 270 12.62 -13.82 -4.77
C PRO A 270 12.65 -14.50 -6.15
N LEU A 271 12.46 -15.81 -6.19
CA LEU A 271 12.44 -16.55 -7.46
C LEU A 271 11.24 -16.23 -8.35
N GLY A 272 10.16 -15.69 -7.77
CA GLY A 272 8.92 -15.37 -8.47
C GLY A 272 7.72 -15.48 -7.53
N VAL A 273 6.54 -15.76 -8.09
CA VAL A 273 5.32 -15.96 -7.31
C VAL A 273 5.34 -17.37 -6.70
N PRO A 274 5.30 -17.50 -5.36
CA PRO A 274 5.20 -18.79 -4.69
C PRO A 274 3.90 -19.54 -5.06
N ALA A 275 3.96 -20.87 -5.10
CA ALA A 275 2.79 -21.70 -5.37
C ALA A 275 1.78 -21.70 -4.19
N SER A 276 2.27 -21.53 -2.96
CA SER A 276 1.43 -21.44 -1.77
C SER A 276 0.99 -19.99 -1.54
N TRP A 277 -0.31 -19.76 -1.37
CA TRP A 277 -0.84 -18.44 -1.01
C TRP A 277 -0.22 -17.91 0.29
N GLU A 278 0.00 -18.77 1.29
CA GLU A 278 0.64 -18.35 2.55
C GLU A 278 2.07 -17.84 2.34
N GLN A 279 2.86 -18.55 1.56
CA GLN A 279 4.20 -18.11 1.24
C GLN A 279 4.17 -16.81 0.44
N HIS A 280 3.23 -16.68 -0.48
CA HIS A 280 3.08 -15.49 -1.30
C HIS A 280 2.70 -14.26 -0.47
N ILE A 281 1.64 -14.33 0.34
CA ILE A 281 1.21 -13.22 1.17
C ILE A 281 2.26 -12.82 2.22
N ASN A 282 2.89 -13.81 2.85
CA ASN A 282 3.95 -13.55 3.81
C ASN A 282 5.14 -12.84 3.16
N LEU A 283 5.54 -13.26 1.96
CA LEU A 283 6.63 -12.62 1.22
C LEU A 283 6.27 -11.18 0.82
N MET A 284 5.03 -10.93 0.37
CA MET A 284 4.55 -9.58 0.07
C MET A 284 4.53 -8.69 1.31
N PHE A 285 4.12 -9.21 2.47
CA PHE A 285 4.22 -8.51 3.75
C PHE A 285 5.66 -8.24 4.17
N ASP A 286 6.56 -9.21 3.98
CA ASP A 286 7.99 -9.05 4.30
C ASP A 286 8.63 -7.95 3.43
N LEU A 287 8.31 -7.89 2.15
CA LEU A 287 8.75 -6.84 1.25
C LEU A 287 8.14 -5.47 1.61
N THR A 288 6.89 -5.44 2.05
CA THR A 288 6.24 -4.20 2.53
C THR A 288 6.93 -3.68 3.81
N ALA A 289 7.22 -4.58 4.78
CA ALA A 289 7.95 -4.21 5.99
C ALA A 289 9.34 -3.68 5.65
N LEU A 290 10.05 -4.34 4.75
CA LEU A 290 11.38 -3.91 4.27
C LEU A 290 11.32 -2.56 3.55
N ALA A 291 10.25 -2.29 2.78
CA ALA A 291 10.06 -0.99 2.13
C ALA A 291 9.84 0.14 3.15
N TYR A 292 9.14 -0.12 4.25
CA TYR A 292 9.00 0.82 5.36
C TYR A 292 10.30 1.03 6.12
N GLU A 293 11.02 -0.05 6.44
CA GLU A 293 12.31 -0.04 7.12
C GLU A 293 13.36 0.76 6.33
N ALA A 294 13.39 0.55 5.03
CA ALA A 294 14.31 1.22 4.11
C ALA A 294 13.85 2.63 3.68
N GLU A 295 12.76 3.17 4.25
CA GLU A 295 12.16 4.47 3.86
C GLU A 295 11.93 4.59 2.33
N LEU A 296 11.65 3.46 1.66
CA LEU A 296 11.37 3.45 0.23
C LEU A 296 9.96 3.96 -0.07
N THR A 297 9.04 3.75 0.85
CA THR A 297 7.68 4.31 0.85
C THR A 297 7.19 4.50 2.27
N ARG A 298 6.16 5.33 2.44
CA ARG A 298 5.40 5.46 3.70
C ARG A 298 3.94 5.10 3.54
N VAL A 299 3.52 4.74 2.35
CA VAL A 299 2.14 4.36 2.07
C VAL A 299 2.12 3.06 1.29
N ALA A 300 1.40 2.07 1.80
CA ALA A 300 1.18 0.82 1.09
C ALA A 300 -0.30 0.43 1.13
N SER A 301 -0.81 -0.07 0.03
CA SER A 301 -2.12 -0.68 -0.08
C SER A 301 -1.99 -2.10 -0.60
N MET A 302 -2.73 -3.05 -0.01
CA MET A 302 -2.63 -4.45 -0.38
C MET A 302 -3.99 -5.14 -0.37
N MET A 303 -4.29 -5.86 -1.44
CA MET A 303 -5.39 -6.82 -1.48
C MET A 303 -4.86 -8.21 -1.13
N LEU A 304 -5.36 -8.79 -0.03
CA LEU A 304 -4.96 -10.13 0.42
C LEU A 304 -5.39 -11.22 -0.57
N SER A 305 -6.52 -11.05 -1.22
CA SER A 305 -6.95 -11.77 -2.41
C SER A 305 -7.99 -10.93 -3.16
N ALA A 306 -8.31 -11.31 -4.39
CA ALA A 306 -9.29 -10.60 -5.19
C ALA A 306 -10.72 -10.93 -4.76
N GLU A 307 -11.68 -10.05 -5.06
CA GLU A 307 -13.09 -10.44 -5.05
C GLU A 307 -13.33 -11.59 -6.05
N ILE A 308 -14.36 -12.40 -5.79
CA ILE A 308 -14.62 -13.65 -6.53
C ILE A 308 -13.42 -14.61 -6.60
N SER A 309 -12.58 -14.61 -5.55
CA SER A 309 -11.42 -15.49 -5.44
C SER A 309 -11.86 -16.97 -5.41
N MET A 310 -11.22 -17.77 -6.25
CA MET A 310 -11.40 -19.23 -6.27
C MET A 310 -10.28 -19.96 -5.52
N LEU A 311 -9.50 -19.24 -4.73
CA LEU A 311 -8.46 -19.83 -3.87
C LEU A 311 -9.09 -20.80 -2.86
N THR A 312 -8.38 -21.88 -2.58
CA THR A 312 -8.67 -22.83 -1.51
C THR A 312 -7.63 -22.71 -0.42
N TYR A 313 -8.02 -22.96 0.81
CA TYR A 313 -7.15 -22.83 1.98
C TYR A 313 -6.86 -24.17 2.62
N ASN A 314 -6.30 -25.09 1.82
CA ASN A 314 -6.02 -26.48 2.22
C ASN A 314 -5.11 -26.58 3.44
N GLN A 315 -4.23 -25.60 3.65
CA GLN A 315 -3.32 -25.50 4.81
C GLN A 315 -4.05 -25.30 6.15
N VAL A 316 -5.32 -24.88 6.10
CA VAL A 316 -6.21 -24.79 7.28
C VAL A 316 -7.39 -25.74 7.17
N GLY A 317 -7.31 -26.74 6.29
CA GLY A 317 -8.31 -27.79 6.13
C GLY A 317 -9.54 -27.41 5.31
N ILE A 318 -9.50 -26.27 4.58
CA ILE A 318 -10.63 -25.81 3.77
C ILE A 318 -10.30 -26.01 2.29
N SER A 319 -10.93 -26.99 1.67
CA SER A 319 -10.81 -27.28 0.24
C SER A 319 -11.89 -26.63 -0.62
N ASP A 320 -12.89 -26.02 0.00
CA ASP A 320 -13.91 -25.24 -0.69
C ASP A 320 -13.26 -23.96 -1.25
N ALA A 321 -13.63 -23.57 -2.48
CA ALA A 321 -13.21 -22.29 -3.05
C ALA A 321 -13.85 -21.12 -2.29
N TYR A 322 -13.07 -20.07 -2.00
CA TYR A 322 -13.47 -19.04 -1.02
C TYR A 322 -14.70 -18.26 -1.45
N HIS A 323 -14.81 -17.83 -2.71
CA HIS A 323 -16.00 -17.10 -3.19
C HIS A 323 -17.28 -17.92 -3.08
N PRO A 324 -17.38 -19.17 -3.62
CA PRO A 324 -18.56 -20.00 -3.41
C PRO A 324 -18.86 -20.30 -1.93
N LEU A 325 -17.83 -20.38 -1.10
CA LEU A 325 -17.98 -20.57 0.35
C LEU A 325 -18.56 -19.34 1.03
N SER A 326 -18.22 -18.14 0.59
CA SER A 326 -18.77 -16.90 1.13
C SER A 326 -20.28 -16.79 0.94
N HIS A 327 -20.84 -17.41 -0.08
CA HIS A 327 -22.30 -17.60 -0.26
C HIS A 327 -22.83 -18.75 0.61
N HIS A 328 -22.58 -18.70 1.90
CA HIS A 328 -22.85 -19.78 2.84
C HIS A 328 -24.34 -20.05 3.11
N ARG A 329 -25.25 -19.17 2.68
CA ARG A 329 -26.72 -19.29 2.88
C ARG A 329 -27.12 -19.55 4.34
N TYR A 330 -26.32 -19.04 5.27
CA TYR A 330 -26.48 -19.22 6.72
C TYR A 330 -26.45 -20.68 7.18
N VAL A 331 -25.83 -21.58 6.38
CA VAL A 331 -25.57 -22.97 6.78
C VAL A 331 -24.41 -22.99 7.76
N PRO A 332 -24.58 -23.50 9.00
CA PRO A 332 -23.56 -23.41 10.05
C PRO A 332 -22.20 -23.96 9.66
N ASP A 333 -22.12 -25.15 9.04
CA ASP A 333 -20.86 -25.74 8.59
C ASP A 333 -20.10 -24.83 7.60
N LYS A 334 -20.81 -24.18 6.67
CA LYS A 334 -20.19 -23.24 5.72
C LYS A 334 -19.76 -21.96 6.40
N MET A 335 -20.55 -21.45 7.33
CA MET A 335 -20.17 -20.27 8.14
C MET A 335 -18.91 -20.55 8.96
N ASP A 336 -18.81 -21.74 9.58
CA ASP A 336 -17.63 -22.14 10.34
C ASP A 336 -16.39 -22.24 9.44
N LYS A 337 -16.50 -22.87 8.29
CA LYS A 337 -15.41 -22.91 7.29
C LYS A 337 -15.00 -21.53 6.81
N CYS A 338 -15.95 -20.64 6.54
CA CYS A 338 -15.68 -19.27 6.14
C CYS A 338 -14.93 -18.50 7.26
N ALA A 339 -15.38 -18.66 8.51
CA ALA A 339 -14.72 -18.06 9.67
C ALA A 339 -13.29 -18.60 9.86
N VAL A 340 -13.01 -19.87 9.55
CA VAL A 340 -11.63 -20.42 9.55
C VAL A 340 -10.75 -19.70 8.56
N VAL A 341 -11.21 -19.47 7.31
CA VAL A 341 -10.46 -18.71 6.30
C VAL A 341 -10.21 -17.28 6.76
N GLN A 342 -11.23 -16.60 7.30
CA GLN A 342 -11.12 -15.22 7.78
C GLN A 342 -10.19 -15.11 9.01
N THR A 343 -10.22 -16.09 9.91
CA THR A 343 -9.25 -16.19 11.03
C THR A 343 -7.83 -16.35 10.50
N TYR A 344 -7.67 -17.05 9.39
CA TYR A 344 -6.36 -17.23 8.77
C TYR A 344 -5.86 -15.94 8.11
N HIS A 345 -6.72 -15.13 7.50
CA HIS A 345 -6.37 -13.78 7.04
C HIS A 345 -5.89 -12.91 8.22
N SER A 346 -6.58 -12.94 9.35
CA SER A 346 -6.14 -12.24 10.57
C SER A 346 -4.79 -12.77 11.09
N LYS A 347 -4.52 -14.07 10.96
CA LYS A 347 -3.24 -14.68 11.39
C LYS A 347 -2.05 -14.20 10.54
N VAL A 348 -2.20 -14.15 9.22
CA VAL A 348 -1.10 -13.67 8.37
C VAL A 348 -0.88 -12.17 8.55
N PHE A 349 -1.94 -11.40 8.81
CA PHE A 349 -1.82 -10.00 9.16
C PHE A 349 -1.14 -9.79 10.54
N ALA A 350 -1.49 -10.62 11.55
CA ALA A 350 -0.82 -10.59 12.86
C ALA A 350 0.70 -10.86 12.75
N ARG A 351 1.12 -11.77 11.86
CA ARG A 351 2.54 -12.00 11.57
C ARG A 351 3.22 -10.75 11.01
N PHE A 352 2.54 -10.01 10.13
CA PHE A 352 3.06 -8.75 9.62
C PHE A 352 3.21 -7.71 10.73
N LEU A 353 2.20 -7.55 11.60
CA LEU A 353 2.29 -6.65 12.76
C LEU A 353 3.44 -7.03 13.70
N ASP A 354 3.62 -8.33 13.96
CA ASP A 354 4.73 -8.84 14.78
C ASP A 354 6.10 -8.45 14.17
N ARG A 355 6.26 -8.54 12.86
CA ARG A 355 7.47 -8.07 12.18
C ARG A 355 7.68 -6.57 12.38
N LEU A 356 6.64 -5.75 12.13
CA LEU A 356 6.74 -4.30 12.30
C LEU A 356 7.05 -3.89 13.76
N SER A 357 6.50 -4.61 14.74
CA SER A 357 6.74 -4.35 16.16
C SER A 357 8.16 -4.66 16.62
N LYS A 358 8.88 -5.50 15.88
CA LYS A 358 10.27 -5.90 16.15
C LYS A 358 11.30 -5.10 15.37
N THR A 359 10.88 -4.34 14.37
CA THR A 359 11.76 -3.52 13.55
C THR A 359 11.87 -2.13 14.15
N GLN A 360 13.09 -1.72 14.51
CA GLN A 360 13.37 -0.41 15.13
C GLN A 360 13.08 0.74 14.15
N ASP A 361 12.46 1.80 14.65
CA ASP A 361 12.21 3.03 13.91
C ASP A 361 12.30 4.22 14.88
N GLY A 362 13.42 4.92 14.89
CA GLY A 362 13.64 6.04 15.80
C GLY A 362 13.60 5.64 17.28
N ASP A 363 12.65 6.19 18.02
CA ASP A 363 12.43 5.96 19.46
C ASP A 363 11.45 4.82 19.77
N GLY A 364 10.93 4.15 18.74
CA GLY A 364 10.00 3.03 18.85
C GLY A 364 10.22 1.97 17.78
N SER A 365 9.18 1.22 17.49
CA SER A 365 9.13 0.29 16.37
C SER A 365 8.42 0.90 15.16
N ILE A 366 8.53 0.27 13.99
CA ILE A 366 7.74 0.68 12.81
C ILE A 366 6.25 0.63 13.14
N LEU A 367 5.80 -0.35 13.93
CA LEU A 367 4.39 -0.45 14.33
C LEU A 367 3.95 0.75 15.17
N ASP A 368 4.77 1.23 16.10
CA ASP A 368 4.47 2.39 16.95
C ASP A 368 4.30 3.67 16.14
N HIS A 369 4.94 3.75 14.98
CA HIS A 369 4.86 4.88 14.04
C HIS A 369 4.00 4.59 12.81
N SER A 370 3.06 3.62 12.92
CA SER A 370 2.18 3.24 11.81
C SER A 370 0.71 3.44 12.14
N ILE A 371 -0.09 3.72 11.11
CA ILE A 371 -1.54 3.62 11.13
C ILE A 371 -1.93 2.61 10.04
N LEU A 372 -2.49 1.48 10.46
CA LEU A 372 -2.78 0.37 9.56
C LEU A 372 -4.29 0.07 9.59
N LEU A 373 -4.93 0.15 8.44
CA LEU A 373 -6.33 -0.22 8.25
C LEU A 373 -6.41 -1.64 7.68
N PHE A 374 -7.08 -2.55 8.39
CA PHE A 374 -7.36 -3.91 7.94
C PHE A 374 -8.87 -4.11 7.88
N GLY A 375 -9.42 -4.43 6.71
CA GLY A 375 -10.87 -4.50 6.58
C GLY A 375 -11.36 -4.94 5.20
N SER A 376 -12.67 -4.91 5.05
CA SER A 376 -13.40 -5.18 3.81
C SER A 376 -14.42 -4.07 3.57
N ASN A 377 -14.85 -3.91 2.34
CA ASN A 377 -15.96 -3.05 1.96
C ASN A 377 -17.29 -3.82 1.82
N MET A 378 -17.26 -5.07 2.24
CA MET A 378 -18.42 -5.92 2.35
C MET A 378 -18.53 -6.38 3.81
N SER A 379 -19.72 -6.31 4.41
CA SER A 379 -19.95 -6.75 5.77
C SER A 379 -20.30 -8.24 5.82
N ASP A 380 -21.56 -8.60 5.72
CA ASP A 380 -21.98 -10.01 5.64
C ASP A 380 -21.71 -10.56 4.24
N SER A 381 -20.85 -11.57 4.19
CA SER A 381 -20.40 -12.19 2.93
C SER A 381 -21.53 -12.82 2.12
N ASN A 382 -22.57 -13.33 2.78
CA ASN A 382 -23.72 -13.95 2.10
C ASN A 382 -24.76 -12.93 1.66
N ALA A 383 -24.94 -11.85 2.44
CA ALA A 383 -25.89 -10.80 2.13
C ALA A 383 -25.35 -9.79 1.07
N HIS A 384 -24.03 -9.77 0.84
CA HIS A 384 -23.38 -8.86 -0.10
C HIS A 384 -23.75 -7.39 0.18
N ASN A 385 -23.68 -6.99 1.43
CA ASN A 385 -24.04 -5.65 1.86
C ASN A 385 -22.80 -4.86 2.34
N ALA A 386 -22.88 -3.55 2.22
CA ALA A 386 -21.89 -2.60 2.72
C ALA A 386 -22.45 -1.75 3.88
N ASN A 387 -23.44 -2.29 4.62
CA ASN A 387 -24.12 -1.63 5.71
C ASN A 387 -24.81 -2.66 6.64
N PRO A 388 -24.45 -2.74 7.94
CA PRO A 388 -23.31 -2.08 8.57
C PRO A 388 -21.99 -2.79 8.27
N LEU A 389 -20.93 -2.02 8.07
CA LEU A 389 -19.54 -2.50 7.97
C LEU A 389 -18.92 -2.62 9.35
#